data_a23519a9370bb322d77f41fe0e55eb6d
#
_entry.id   a23519a9370bb322d77f41fe0e55eb6d
#
_cell.length_a   1.000
_cell.length_b   1.000
_cell.length_c   1.000
_cell.angle_alpha   90.00
_cell.angle_beta   90.00
_cell.angle_gamma   90.00
#
_symmetry.space_group_name_H-M   'P 1'
#
loop_
_entity.id
_entity.type
_entity.pdbx_description
1 polymer ?
#
loop_
_entity_poly.entity_id
_entity_poly.type
_entity_poly.pdbx_seq_one_letter_code
_entity_poly.pdbx_strand_id
1 'polypeptide(L)'
;LLEEYREIFTDIPSETHLTEHKVVLTQKEPVRCKAYPIPYHLESVMSKELDDMLAMGIIERSDAAYASPIVLVKKSDNTYRMCINFKELNKITVFDPEPMMSPDDIFPKLSGSKFYSTFDFCKGYWAIPMEESSKDCTSFITPRGLMRFRVMPFGMVNAGSTYNRMVRKLLEGSQ
;
A
#
# COMPACT_ATOMS: atom_id res chain seq x y z
N LEU A 1 3.81 -14.52 -27.41
CA LEU A 1 2.97 -13.76 -26.45
C LEU A 1 3.79 -13.33 -25.22
N LEU A 2 4.37 -14.25 -24.42
CA LEU A 2 5.15 -13.87 -23.22
C LEU A 2 6.39 -13.04 -23.54
N GLU A 3 7.09 -13.31 -24.63
CA GLU A 3 8.23 -12.49 -25.08
C GLU A 3 7.80 -11.11 -25.59
N GLU A 4 6.67 -11.03 -26.26
CA GLU A 4 6.08 -9.79 -26.76
C GLU A 4 5.71 -8.82 -25.63
N TYR A 5 5.26 -9.37 -24.49
CA TYR A 5 4.86 -8.60 -23.30
C TYR A 5 5.86 -8.72 -22.15
N ARG A 6 7.13 -9.03 -22.44
CA ARG A 6 8.15 -9.26 -21.41
C ARG A 6 8.32 -8.07 -20.44
N GLU A 7 8.09 -6.86 -20.91
CA GLU A 7 8.25 -5.63 -20.12
C GLU A 7 7.26 -5.52 -18.96
N ILE A 8 6.11 -6.19 -19.02
CA ILE A 8 5.15 -6.19 -17.91
C ILE A 8 5.50 -7.19 -16.81
N PHE A 9 6.41 -8.15 -17.08
CA PHE A 9 6.90 -9.13 -16.09
C PHE A 9 8.12 -8.58 -15.37
N THR A 10 7.91 -7.74 -14.36
CA THR A 10 8.95 -7.07 -13.60
C THR A 10 8.67 -7.15 -12.10
N ASP A 11 9.73 -7.21 -11.29
CA ASP A 11 9.65 -7.13 -9.83
C ASP A 11 9.64 -5.68 -9.29
N ILE A 12 9.72 -4.70 -10.19
CA ILE A 12 9.70 -3.27 -9.84
C ILE A 12 8.27 -2.75 -10.06
N PRO A 13 7.59 -2.25 -9.02
CA PRO A 13 6.27 -1.65 -9.17
C PRO A 13 6.36 -0.37 -10.02
N SER A 14 5.44 -0.21 -10.96
CA SER A 14 5.26 1.02 -11.73
C SER A 14 3.95 1.69 -11.33
N GLU A 15 3.92 3.02 -11.35
CA GLU A 15 2.72 3.78 -11.00
C GLU A 15 1.65 3.66 -12.11
N THR A 16 0.41 3.40 -11.71
CA THR A 16 -0.74 3.40 -12.61
C THR A 16 -1.32 4.81 -12.75
N HIS A 17 -1.89 5.08 -13.91
CA HIS A 17 -2.65 6.32 -14.18
C HIS A 17 -4.18 6.10 -14.07
N LEU A 18 -4.62 4.89 -13.76
CA LEU A 18 -6.04 4.54 -13.73
C LEU A 18 -6.78 5.10 -12.52
N THR A 19 -6.10 5.27 -11.41
CA THR A 19 -6.69 5.73 -10.15
C THR A 19 -5.61 6.24 -9.20
N GLU A 20 -6.02 7.06 -8.25
CA GLU A 20 -5.22 7.52 -7.12
C GLU A 20 -5.90 7.12 -5.82
N HIS A 21 -5.10 6.93 -4.76
CA HIS A 21 -5.66 6.68 -3.43
C HIS A 21 -5.91 7.99 -2.70
N LYS A 22 -7.18 8.24 -2.41
CA LYS A 22 -7.65 9.40 -1.66
C LYS A 22 -8.04 9.00 -0.24
N VAL A 23 -7.61 9.80 0.74
CA VAL A 23 -7.98 9.63 2.14
C VAL A 23 -8.92 10.76 2.55
N VAL A 24 -10.16 10.40 2.88
CA VAL A 24 -11.14 11.36 3.39
C VAL A 24 -11.22 11.19 4.91
N LEU A 25 -10.97 12.26 5.64
CA LEU A 25 -10.96 12.25 7.11
C LEU A 25 -12.25 12.85 7.67
N THR A 26 -12.69 12.34 8.81
CA THR A 26 -13.88 12.83 9.56
C THR A 26 -13.58 14.07 10.38
N GLN A 27 -12.31 14.43 10.59
CA GLN A 27 -11.85 15.57 11.37
C GLN A 27 -10.64 16.23 10.72
N LYS A 28 -10.37 17.50 11.09
CA LYS A 28 -9.23 18.27 10.57
C LYS A 28 -7.98 18.12 11.43
N GLU A 29 -8.13 17.74 12.70
CA GLU A 29 -7.02 17.60 13.64
C GLU A 29 -6.13 16.43 13.20
N PRO A 30 -4.81 16.67 13.06
CA PRO A 30 -3.90 15.62 12.63
C PRO A 30 -3.66 14.59 13.73
N VAL A 31 -3.57 13.33 13.32
CA VAL A 31 -3.18 12.22 14.21
C VAL A 31 -1.69 12.28 14.46
N ARG A 32 -1.31 12.30 15.75
CA ARG A 32 0.09 12.33 16.21
C ARG A 32 0.32 11.19 17.21
N CYS A 33 0.94 10.13 16.76
CA CYS A 33 1.37 9.05 17.63
C CYS A 33 2.82 9.24 18.08
N LYS A 34 3.19 8.62 19.19
CA LYS A 34 4.60 8.52 19.61
C LYS A 34 5.28 7.37 18.86
N ALA A 35 6.56 7.53 18.55
CA ALA A 35 7.38 6.44 18.03
C ALA A 35 7.44 5.29 19.02
N TYR A 36 7.41 4.06 18.52
CA TYR A 36 7.72 2.89 19.35
C TYR A 36 9.24 2.71 19.45
N PRO A 37 9.77 2.24 20.60
CA PRO A 37 11.17 1.89 20.71
C PRO A 37 11.51 0.78 19.73
N ILE A 38 12.58 0.98 18.97
CA ILE A 38 13.09 -0.03 18.04
C ILE A 38 14.30 -0.69 18.70
N PRO A 39 14.31 -2.04 18.82
CA PRO A 39 15.45 -2.74 19.33
C PRO A 39 16.72 -2.46 18.52
N TYR A 40 17.84 -2.21 19.15
CA TYR A 40 19.10 -1.85 18.51
C TYR A 40 19.51 -2.80 17.38
N HIS A 41 19.35 -4.11 17.58
CA HIS A 41 19.68 -5.13 16.59
C HIS A 41 18.79 -5.10 15.34
N LEU A 42 17.66 -4.35 15.34
CA LEU A 42 16.76 -4.20 14.21
C LEU A 42 16.91 -2.85 13.49
N GLU A 43 17.74 -1.95 14.00
CA GLU A 43 17.96 -0.63 13.38
C GLU A 43 18.55 -0.74 11.97
N SER A 44 19.47 -1.67 11.74
CA SER A 44 20.06 -1.91 10.43
C SER A 44 19.02 -2.43 9.43
N VAL A 45 18.12 -3.31 9.87
CA VAL A 45 17.03 -3.85 9.03
C VAL A 45 16.10 -2.73 8.61
N MET A 46 15.67 -1.91 9.57
CA MET A 46 14.79 -0.76 9.29
C MET A 46 15.48 0.26 8.37
N SER A 47 16.76 0.58 8.63
CA SER A 47 17.53 1.50 7.80
C SER A 47 17.58 1.06 6.35
N LYS A 48 17.83 -0.22 6.10
CA LYS A 48 17.86 -0.80 4.76
C LYS A 48 16.48 -0.69 4.08
N GLU A 49 15.40 -1.06 4.76
CA GLU A 49 14.04 -0.96 4.21
C GLU A 49 13.72 0.50 3.82
N LEU A 50 14.09 1.48 4.66
CA LEU A 50 13.90 2.90 4.36
C LEU A 50 14.71 3.34 3.13
N ASP A 51 15.96 2.90 3.01
CA ASP A 51 16.82 3.23 1.87
C ASP A 51 16.25 2.63 0.58
N ASP A 52 15.81 1.38 0.61
CA ASP A 52 15.18 0.70 -0.53
C ASP A 52 13.90 1.42 -0.96
N MET A 53 13.03 1.81 -0.02
CA MET A 53 11.80 2.54 -0.32
C MET A 53 12.05 3.95 -0.85
N LEU A 54 13.08 4.65 -0.35
CA LEU A 54 13.48 5.95 -0.88
C LEU A 54 14.04 5.82 -2.30
N ALA A 55 14.90 4.84 -2.55
CA ALA A 55 15.49 4.58 -3.87
C ALA A 55 14.42 4.23 -4.93
N MET A 56 13.39 3.48 -4.53
CA MET A 56 12.23 3.16 -5.38
C MET A 56 11.23 4.31 -5.53
N GLY A 57 11.40 5.44 -4.83
CA GLY A 57 10.45 6.55 -4.86
C GLY A 57 9.11 6.26 -4.19
N ILE A 58 9.03 5.24 -3.33
CA ILE A 58 7.82 4.85 -2.60
C ILE A 58 7.48 5.85 -1.49
N ILE A 59 8.53 6.38 -0.85
CA ILE A 59 8.43 7.36 0.23
C ILE A 59 9.28 8.60 -0.08
N GLU A 60 8.98 9.69 0.61
CA GLU A 60 9.74 10.94 0.56
C GLU A 60 9.78 11.59 1.94
N ARG A 61 10.61 12.61 2.13
CA ARG A 61 10.66 13.40 3.37
C ARG A 61 9.35 14.17 3.57
N SER A 62 8.96 14.34 4.82
CA SER A 62 7.73 15.04 5.21
C SER A 62 8.03 16.06 6.33
N ASP A 63 7.28 17.14 6.31
CA ASP A 63 7.16 18.13 7.39
C ASP A 63 5.70 18.24 7.90
N ALA A 64 4.86 17.29 7.51
CA ALA A 64 3.45 17.25 7.86
C ALA A 64 3.21 17.16 9.37
N ALA A 65 2.02 17.56 9.78
CA ALA A 65 1.59 17.49 11.17
C ALA A 65 1.18 16.09 11.64
N TYR A 66 1.02 15.12 10.71
CA TYR A 66 0.66 13.75 10.99
C TYR A 66 1.89 12.91 11.35
N ALA A 67 1.70 11.91 12.22
CA ALA A 67 2.79 11.05 12.64
C ALA A 67 2.26 9.67 13.06
N SER A 68 2.52 8.63 12.28
CA SER A 68 2.23 7.22 12.59
C SER A 68 3.51 6.50 13.01
N PRO A 69 3.47 5.51 13.92
CA PRO A 69 4.66 4.79 14.34
C PRO A 69 4.98 3.63 13.42
N ILE A 70 6.28 3.28 13.34
CA ILE A 70 6.76 2.05 12.69
C ILE A 70 6.58 0.87 13.64
N VAL A 71 6.22 -0.29 13.08
CA VAL A 71 6.22 -1.60 13.75
C VAL A 71 7.03 -2.57 12.90
N LEU A 72 7.97 -3.26 13.53
CA LEU A 72 8.71 -4.35 12.89
C LEU A 72 8.03 -5.68 13.20
N VAL A 73 7.53 -6.35 12.17
CA VAL A 73 6.81 -7.62 12.27
C VAL A 73 7.72 -8.75 11.80
N LYS A 74 7.92 -9.74 12.67
CA LYS A 74 8.68 -10.94 12.36
C LYS A 74 7.88 -11.82 11.39
N LYS A 75 8.52 -12.24 10.30
CA LYS A 75 7.96 -13.19 9.33
C LYS A 75 8.20 -14.65 9.76
N SER A 76 7.54 -15.59 9.08
CA SER A 76 7.72 -17.03 9.30
C SER A 76 9.14 -17.53 9.02
N ASP A 77 9.86 -16.85 8.13
CA ASP A 77 11.26 -17.12 7.76
C ASP A 77 12.29 -16.49 8.73
N ASN A 78 11.85 -15.99 9.89
CA ASN A 78 12.63 -15.26 10.89
C ASN A 78 13.19 -13.90 10.43
N THR A 79 12.91 -13.44 9.24
CA THR A 79 13.20 -12.07 8.81
C THR A 79 12.16 -11.09 9.37
N TYR A 80 12.43 -9.78 9.24
CA TYR A 80 11.50 -8.74 9.67
C TYR A 80 11.00 -7.95 8.46
N ARG A 81 9.78 -7.47 8.55
CA ARG A 81 9.23 -6.46 7.64
C ARG A 81 8.87 -5.20 8.41
N MET A 82 9.11 -4.07 7.81
CA MET A 82 8.66 -2.78 8.33
C MET A 82 7.19 -2.55 7.96
N CYS A 83 6.38 -2.22 8.94
CA CYS A 83 4.98 -1.85 8.76
C CYS A 83 4.73 -0.51 9.42
N ILE A 84 3.82 0.28 8.88
CA ILE A 84 3.35 1.51 9.51
C ILE A 84 2.02 1.24 10.19
N ASN A 85 1.91 1.64 11.44
CA ASN A 85 0.67 1.46 12.21
C ASN A 85 -0.28 2.64 11.96
N PHE A 86 -1.16 2.48 10.99
CA PHE A 86 -2.20 3.47 10.66
C PHE A 86 -3.48 3.32 11.48
N LYS A 87 -3.48 2.55 12.58
CA LYS A 87 -4.68 2.28 13.37
C LYS A 87 -5.43 3.54 13.78
N GLU A 88 -4.72 4.55 14.27
CA GLU A 88 -5.36 5.80 14.71
C GLU A 88 -5.85 6.64 13.51
N LEU A 89 -5.11 6.66 12.41
CA LEU A 89 -5.56 7.29 11.16
C LEU A 89 -6.82 6.59 10.62
N ASN A 90 -6.83 5.27 10.61
CA ASN A 90 -7.97 4.48 10.13
C ASN A 90 -9.26 4.75 10.91
N LYS A 91 -9.18 5.06 12.21
CA LYS A 91 -10.36 5.41 13.03
C LYS A 91 -11.07 6.68 12.57
N ILE A 92 -10.32 7.62 12.00
CA ILE A 92 -10.84 8.90 11.53
C ILE A 92 -10.96 8.96 10.01
N THR A 93 -10.69 7.86 9.31
CA THR A 93 -10.87 7.76 7.86
C THR A 93 -12.31 7.35 7.55
N VAL A 94 -12.96 8.08 6.66
CA VAL A 94 -14.28 7.72 6.16
C VAL A 94 -14.16 6.41 5.38
N PHE A 95 -14.96 5.41 5.77
CA PHE A 95 -14.94 4.10 5.13
C PHE A 95 -15.50 4.17 3.70
N ASP A 96 -14.80 3.55 2.76
CA ASP A 96 -15.19 3.40 1.36
C ASP A 96 -15.85 2.01 1.17
N PRO A 97 -17.17 1.94 0.95
CA PRO A 97 -17.93 0.68 0.86
C PRO A 97 -17.83 0.02 -0.54
N GLU A 98 -16.71 0.12 -1.21
CA GLU A 98 -16.50 -0.51 -2.52
C GLU A 98 -16.80 -2.02 -2.44
N PRO A 99 -17.76 -2.55 -3.22
CA PRO A 99 -18.11 -3.95 -3.14
C PRO A 99 -16.99 -4.85 -3.63
N MET A 100 -16.68 -5.88 -2.83
CA MET A 100 -15.79 -6.96 -3.22
C MET A 100 -16.61 -8.18 -3.57
N MET A 101 -16.22 -8.90 -4.64
CA MET A 101 -16.84 -10.18 -4.96
C MET A 101 -16.51 -11.20 -3.88
N SER A 102 -17.52 -11.93 -3.40
CA SER A 102 -17.31 -13.03 -2.48
C SER A 102 -16.75 -14.26 -3.21
N PRO A 103 -16.07 -15.18 -2.51
CA PRO A 103 -15.68 -16.46 -3.10
C PRO A 103 -16.87 -17.22 -3.71
N ASP A 104 -18.04 -17.14 -3.09
CA ASP A 104 -19.27 -17.80 -3.55
C ASP A 104 -19.78 -17.21 -4.88
N ASP A 105 -19.48 -15.95 -5.18
CA ASP A 105 -19.79 -15.32 -6.46
C ASP A 105 -18.77 -15.68 -7.56
N ILE A 106 -17.53 -16.02 -7.16
CA ILE A 106 -16.44 -16.33 -8.08
C ILE A 106 -16.51 -17.78 -8.55
N PHE A 107 -16.74 -18.74 -7.66
CA PHE A 107 -16.72 -20.17 -8.00
C PHE A 107 -17.67 -20.56 -9.14
N PRO A 108 -18.94 -20.11 -9.19
CA PRO A 108 -19.82 -20.41 -10.31
C PRO A 108 -19.30 -19.88 -11.65
N LYS A 109 -18.62 -18.73 -11.66
CA LYS A 109 -18.06 -18.12 -12.88
C LYS A 109 -16.86 -18.91 -13.42
N LEU A 110 -16.15 -19.64 -12.58
CA LEU A 110 -15.04 -20.50 -12.95
C LEU A 110 -15.50 -21.88 -13.44
N SER A 111 -16.74 -22.26 -13.15
CA SER A 111 -17.27 -23.57 -13.52
C SER A 111 -17.28 -23.79 -15.03
N GLY A 112 -16.82 -24.97 -15.47
CA GLY A 112 -16.75 -25.34 -16.89
C GLY A 112 -15.48 -24.90 -17.61
N SER A 113 -14.62 -24.09 -17.00
CA SER A 113 -13.31 -23.74 -17.57
C SER A 113 -12.35 -24.93 -17.50
N LYS A 114 -11.55 -25.12 -18.55
CA LYS A 114 -10.54 -26.19 -18.63
C LYS A 114 -9.13 -25.70 -18.27
N PHE A 115 -8.88 -24.40 -18.38
CA PHE A 115 -7.59 -23.78 -18.13
C PHE A 115 -7.80 -22.56 -17.22
N TYR A 116 -6.89 -22.37 -16.28
CA TYR A 116 -6.88 -21.26 -15.36
C TYR A 116 -5.50 -20.61 -15.40
N SER A 117 -5.46 -19.30 -15.50
CA SER A 117 -4.24 -18.51 -15.38
C SER A 117 -4.35 -17.59 -14.19
N THR A 118 -3.27 -17.50 -13.42
CA THR A 118 -3.19 -16.59 -12.26
C THR A 118 -2.15 -15.52 -12.54
N PHE A 119 -2.51 -14.27 -12.32
CA PHE A 119 -1.61 -13.14 -12.39
C PHE A 119 -1.52 -12.50 -11.01
N ASP A 120 -0.29 -12.22 -10.56
CA ASP A 120 -0.02 -11.51 -9.32
C ASP A 120 0.65 -10.17 -9.63
N PHE A 121 0.12 -9.09 -9.05
CA PHE A 121 0.72 -7.77 -9.22
C PHE A 121 1.86 -7.59 -8.23
N CYS A 122 3.06 -7.39 -8.72
CA CYS A 122 4.20 -7.08 -7.87
C CYS A 122 3.91 -5.84 -7.02
N LYS A 123 3.86 -6.04 -5.69
CA LYS A 123 3.59 -4.96 -4.72
C LYS A 123 2.39 -4.08 -5.13
N GLY A 124 1.29 -4.68 -5.58
CA GLY A 124 0.18 -4.03 -6.28
C GLY A 124 -0.37 -2.75 -5.63
N TYR A 125 -0.28 -2.59 -4.30
CA TYR A 125 -0.66 -1.36 -3.62
C TYR A 125 0.29 -0.20 -3.97
N TRP A 126 1.56 -0.45 -4.12
CA TRP A 126 2.56 0.58 -4.50
C TRP A 126 2.46 1.00 -5.96
N ALA A 127 1.68 0.29 -6.77
CA ALA A 127 1.36 0.74 -8.12
C ALA A 127 0.35 1.90 -8.14
N ILE A 128 -0.35 2.19 -7.04
CA ILE A 128 -1.38 3.22 -6.98
C ILE A 128 -0.78 4.47 -6.33
N PRO A 129 -0.69 5.61 -7.02
CA PRO A 129 -0.21 6.85 -6.42
C PRO A 129 -1.19 7.37 -5.36
N MET A 130 -0.67 8.09 -4.38
CA MET A 130 -1.48 8.86 -3.44
C MET A 130 -1.92 10.17 -4.09
N GLU A 131 -3.19 10.54 -3.91
CA GLU A 131 -3.64 11.90 -4.19
C GLU A 131 -2.78 12.90 -3.37
N GLU A 132 -2.32 13.98 -3.98
CA GLU A 132 -1.36 14.92 -3.37
C GLU A 132 -1.85 15.42 -1.99
N SER A 133 -3.13 15.78 -1.89
CA SER A 133 -3.74 16.26 -0.63
C SER A 133 -3.78 15.20 0.47
N SER A 134 -3.63 13.93 0.11
CA SER A 134 -3.71 12.78 1.03
C SER A 134 -2.35 12.23 1.45
N LYS A 135 -1.24 12.69 0.85
CA LYS A 135 0.11 12.24 1.19
C LYS A 135 0.46 12.53 2.64
N ASP A 136 0.15 13.71 3.13
CA ASP A 136 0.53 14.17 4.47
C ASP A 136 -0.01 13.28 5.59
N CYS A 137 -1.24 12.77 5.45
CA CYS A 137 -1.81 11.88 6.47
C CYS A 137 -1.11 10.52 6.56
N THR A 138 -0.33 10.14 5.54
CA THR A 138 0.48 8.91 5.55
C THR A 138 1.82 9.06 6.26
N SER A 139 2.12 10.22 6.83
CA SER A 139 3.40 10.50 7.47
C SER A 139 3.67 9.59 8.66
N PHE A 140 4.91 9.14 8.77
CA PHE A 140 5.36 8.23 9.81
C PHE A 140 6.74 8.62 10.36
N ILE A 141 6.98 8.24 11.61
CA ILE A 141 8.17 8.63 12.36
C ILE A 141 9.30 7.63 12.12
N THR A 142 10.45 8.14 11.70
CA THR A 142 11.69 7.37 11.57
C THR A 142 12.81 8.01 12.42
N PRO A 143 13.90 7.30 12.73
CA PRO A 143 15.08 7.91 13.35
C PRO A 143 15.73 9.01 12.49
N ARG A 144 15.42 9.06 11.20
CA ARG A 144 15.92 10.06 10.25
C ARG A 144 14.96 11.24 10.04
N GLY A 145 13.90 11.35 10.84
CA GLY A 145 12.83 12.33 10.71
C GLY A 145 11.53 11.75 10.15
N LEU A 146 10.60 12.62 9.81
CA LEU A 146 9.33 12.22 9.21
C LEU A 146 9.51 11.89 7.74
N MET A 147 8.81 10.81 7.32
CA MET A 147 8.65 10.40 5.93
C MET A 147 7.17 10.26 5.62
N ARG A 148 6.78 10.40 4.35
CA ARG A 148 5.41 10.13 3.87
C ARG A 148 5.43 9.27 2.61
N PHE A 149 4.32 8.62 2.32
CA PHE A 149 4.19 7.81 1.12
C PHE A 149 3.81 8.65 -0.10
N ARG A 150 4.41 8.35 -1.24
CA ARG A 150 4.01 8.84 -2.56
C ARG A 150 2.97 7.93 -3.21
N VAL A 151 2.98 6.67 -2.84
CA VAL A 151 2.09 5.61 -3.34
C VAL A 151 1.28 5.02 -2.17
N MET A 152 0.23 4.28 -2.47
CA MET A 152 -0.69 3.73 -1.48
C MET A 152 0.01 2.72 -0.57
N PRO A 153 0.12 2.99 0.75
CA PRO A 153 0.76 2.07 1.69
C PRO A 153 -0.16 0.92 2.09
N PHE A 154 0.45 -0.15 2.57
CA PHE A 154 -0.26 -1.22 3.27
C PHE A 154 -0.80 -0.73 4.62
N GLY A 155 -1.93 -1.29 5.05
CA GLY A 155 -2.51 -1.04 6.37
C GLY A 155 -3.52 0.12 6.44
N MET A 156 -3.79 0.80 5.35
CA MET A 156 -4.88 1.79 5.27
C MET A 156 -6.23 1.09 5.07
N VAL A 157 -7.28 1.58 5.74
CA VAL A 157 -8.61 0.95 5.78
C VAL A 157 -9.23 0.80 4.39
N ASN A 158 -9.05 1.78 3.50
CA ASN A 158 -9.65 1.79 2.16
C ASN A 158 -8.69 1.33 1.04
N ALA A 159 -7.50 0.81 1.39
CA ALA A 159 -6.54 0.38 0.38
C ALA A 159 -7.09 -0.75 -0.50
N GLY A 160 -7.79 -1.73 0.10
CA GLY A 160 -8.44 -2.81 -0.64
C GLY A 160 -9.51 -2.30 -1.60
N SER A 161 -10.34 -1.34 -1.17
CA SER A 161 -11.38 -0.71 -2.01
C SER A 161 -10.79 -0.01 -3.24
N THR A 162 -9.74 0.79 -3.02
CA THR A 162 -9.05 1.49 -4.12
C THR A 162 -8.39 0.50 -5.08
N TYR A 163 -7.75 -0.55 -4.55
CA TYR A 163 -7.13 -1.60 -5.35
C TYR A 163 -8.14 -2.34 -6.23
N ASN A 164 -9.29 -2.75 -5.67
CA ASN A 164 -10.36 -3.40 -6.42
C ASN A 164 -10.90 -2.52 -7.54
N ARG A 165 -11.06 -1.22 -7.26
CA ARG A 165 -11.49 -0.25 -8.27
C ARG A 165 -10.47 -0.11 -9.40
N MET A 166 -9.19 -0.11 -9.09
CA MET A 166 -8.11 -0.11 -10.08
C MET A 166 -8.16 -1.38 -10.96
N VAL A 167 -8.23 -2.56 -10.34
CA VAL A 167 -8.30 -3.84 -11.07
C VAL A 167 -9.55 -3.91 -11.96
N ARG A 168 -10.70 -3.43 -11.48
CA ARG A 168 -11.93 -3.38 -12.29
C ARG A 168 -11.72 -2.52 -13.54
N LYS A 169 -11.18 -1.31 -13.37
CA LYS A 169 -10.88 -0.43 -14.52
C LYS A 169 -9.89 -1.04 -15.50
N LEU A 170 -8.88 -1.74 -14.99
CA LEU A 170 -7.89 -2.44 -15.84
C LEU A 170 -8.53 -3.54 -16.69
N LEU A 171 -9.53 -4.24 -16.14
CA LEU A 171 -10.21 -5.34 -16.80
C LEU A 171 -11.46 -4.90 -17.59
N GLU A 172 -11.85 -3.61 -17.52
CA GLU A 172 -12.91 -3.05 -18.36
C GLU A 172 -12.49 -3.16 -19.83
N GLY A 173 -13.25 -3.93 -20.61
CA GLY A 173 -12.99 -4.18 -22.03
C GLY A 173 -12.31 -5.49 -22.38
N SER A 174 -11.95 -6.30 -21.37
CA SER A 174 -11.41 -7.66 -21.57
C SER A 174 -12.48 -8.76 -21.50
N GLN A 175 -13.77 -8.42 -21.63
CA GLN A 175 -14.90 -9.35 -21.65
C GLN A 175 -15.26 -9.80 -23.06
#